data_e7984037838d946a5cfba7bbe5f656c4
#
_entry.id   e7984037838d946a5cfba7bbe5f656c4
#
_cell.length_a   1.000
_cell.length_b   1.000
_cell.length_c   1.000
_cell.angle_alpha   90.00
_cell.angle_beta   90.00
_cell.angle_gamma   90.00
#
_symmetry.space_group_name_H-M   'P 1'
#
loop_
_entity.id
_entity.type
_entity.pdbx_description
1 polymer ?
#
loop_
_entity_poly.entity_id
_entity_poly.type
_entity_poly.pdbx_seq_one_letter_code
_entity_poly.pdbx_strand_id
1 'polypeptide(L)'
;ASFQPPERDPYGGLPDSGARLGLKKTGFFHVEKHGDRWILVDPAGNEFFFLGVSVFMPLSDYTYVEGRRHVYAWLPPETGEFASAYMPSTGGTTFSFHLANRIRKYGKPYDRTEYQAQMIERVRKWGFNGVGAFSAVDMNALRPASFPYMRELPINRYSGMAILPGVRETFDPFDPKMRQRVDEKFAKSIAPLADDPLLIGYYLSNEPGLEELPRVVPTLSGKYACKKRLVRMLREKYATIQAFNAAWQTDAGSFDELDDRGLAVKSQTAAEDMRQFVGLFLEEYYRLVRDTCRKYDPNHMLIGNRLQSGTINNEQLCRISGKYLDAMSFNYYTYSLDKEFLKRIHGWSGLPMFLSEFYWDSPSDS
;
A
#
# COMPACT_ATOMS: atom_id res chain seq x y z
N ALA A 1 17.73 -12.83 29.91
CA ALA A 1 18.65 -11.81 29.44
C ALA A 1 17.82 -10.66 28.87
N SER A 2 18.05 -9.43 29.33
CA SER A 2 17.40 -8.24 28.76
C SER A 2 17.91 -8.06 27.32
N PHE A 3 17.02 -7.99 26.36
CA PHE A 3 17.37 -7.65 24.98
C PHE A 3 18.04 -6.27 24.97
N GLN A 4 19.25 -6.21 24.48
CA GLN A 4 19.96 -4.97 24.21
C GLN A 4 19.91 -4.77 22.70
N PRO A 5 19.21 -3.72 22.20
CA PRO A 5 19.20 -3.44 20.76
C PRO A 5 20.65 -3.15 20.32
N PRO A 6 21.04 -3.62 19.12
CA PRO A 6 22.36 -3.31 18.59
C PRO A 6 22.53 -1.80 18.38
N GLU A 7 23.76 -1.33 18.45
CA GLU A 7 24.10 0.04 18.09
C GLU A 7 23.63 0.34 16.66
N ARG A 8 23.07 1.51 16.46
CA ARG A 8 22.51 1.97 15.19
C ARG A 8 23.02 3.37 14.87
N ASP A 9 23.14 3.65 13.58
CA ASP A 9 23.38 5.00 13.11
C ASP A 9 22.12 5.90 13.29
N PRO A 10 22.20 7.21 12.95
CA PRO A 10 21.05 8.10 13.12
C PRO A 10 19.78 7.68 12.39
N TYR A 11 19.87 6.96 11.28
CA TYR A 11 18.73 6.46 10.51
C TYR A 11 18.27 5.06 10.94
N GLY A 12 19.02 4.39 11.80
CA GLY A 12 18.72 3.05 12.27
C GLY A 12 19.47 1.94 11.51
N GLY A 13 20.41 2.29 10.65
CA GLY A 13 21.29 1.37 9.92
C GLY A 13 22.37 0.76 10.79
N LEU A 14 23.06 -0.26 10.28
CA LEU A 14 24.17 -0.92 10.95
C LEU A 14 25.45 -0.12 10.72
N PRO A 15 26.05 0.50 11.77
CA PRO A 15 27.21 1.35 11.60
C PRO A 15 28.36 0.67 10.83
N ASP A 16 29.07 1.44 10.01
CA ASP A 16 30.24 1.01 9.22
C ASP A 16 29.98 -0.12 8.19
N SER A 17 28.75 -0.60 8.07
CA SER A 17 28.40 -1.64 7.11
C SER A 17 28.54 -1.17 5.66
N GLY A 18 28.28 0.10 5.41
CA GLY A 18 28.42 0.72 4.11
C GLY A 18 29.85 0.64 3.57
N ALA A 19 30.83 1.05 4.36
CA ALA A 19 32.23 0.97 3.99
C ALA A 19 32.69 -0.49 3.77
N ARG A 20 32.25 -1.41 4.64
CA ARG A 20 32.57 -2.83 4.57
C ARG A 20 32.01 -3.53 3.33
N LEU A 21 30.79 -3.15 2.92
CA LEU A 21 30.06 -3.76 1.80
C LEU A 21 30.18 -2.98 0.49
N GLY A 22 30.79 -1.80 0.51
CA GLY A 22 30.89 -0.91 -0.65
C GLY A 22 29.56 -0.33 -1.11
N LEU A 23 28.64 -0.07 -0.15
CA LEU A 23 27.32 0.48 -0.44
C LEU A 23 27.39 1.99 -0.72
N LYS A 24 26.46 2.49 -1.52
CA LYS A 24 26.42 3.90 -1.91
C LYS A 24 25.71 4.75 -0.86
N LYS A 25 26.27 5.90 -0.55
CA LYS A 25 25.61 6.95 0.20
C LYS A 25 24.87 7.87 -0.75
N THR A 26 23.54 7.76 -0.83
CA THR A 26 22.69 8.55 -1.73
C THR A 26 21.98 9.72 -1.04
N GLY A 27 21.88 9.71 0.28
CA GLY A 27 21.05 10.64 1.05
C GLY A 27 19.60 10.19 1.20
N PHE A 28 19.22 9.06 0.58
CA PHE A 28 17.87 8.48 0.62
C PHE A 28 17.93 6.97 0.82
N PHE A 29 16.86 6.40 1.34
CA PHE A 29 16.71 4.94 1.39
C PHE A 29 16.61 4.37 -0.01
N HIS A 30 17.33 3.31 -0.29
CA HIS A 30 17.32 2.62 -1.56
C HIS A 30 17.72 1.15 -1.40
N VAL A 31 17.57 0.37 -2.45
CA VAL A 31 18.01 -1.03 -2.46
C VAL A 31 19.21 -1.20 -3.38
N GLU A 32 20.19 -1.97 -2.93
CA GLU A 32 21.34 -2.36 -3.73
C GLU A 32 21.49 -3.89 -3.78
N LYS A 33 21.98 -4.39 -4.90
CA LYS A 33 22.33 -5.80 -5.04
C LYS A 33 23.80 -5.98 -4.73
N HIS A 34 24.10 -6.79 -3.71
CA HIS A 34 25.47 -7.17 -3.32
C HIS A 34 25.62 -8.69 -3.47
N GLY A 35 26.30 -9.13 -4.52
CA GLY A 35 26.30 -10.54 -4.93
C GLY A 35 24.88 -11.00 -5.28
N ASP A 36 24.43 -12.08 -4.63
CA ASP A 36 23.08 -12.63 -4.81
C ASP A 36 22.06 -12.07 -3.81
N ARG A 37 22.48 -11.16 -2.94
CA ARG A 37 21.60 -10.57 -1.90
C ARG A 37 21.19 -9.17 -2.28
N TRP A 38 19.94 -8.84 -2.00
CA TRP A 38 19.45 -7.48 -1.94
C TRP A 38 19.65 -6.90 -0.53
N ILE A 39 20.10 -5.67 -0.46
CA ILE A 39 20.30 -4.92 0.78
C ILE A 39 19.48 -3.63 0.69
N LEU A 40 18.68 -3.36 1.71
CA LEU A 40 18.11 -2.03 1.91
C LEU A 40 19.18 -1.16 2.56
N VAL A 41 19.44 -0.01 1.96
CA VAL A 41 20.50 0.92 2.35
C VAL A 41 19.86 2.20 2.84
N ASP A 42 20.34 2.72 3.95
CA ASP A 42 19.86 3.97 4.54
C ASP A 42 20.51 5.22 3.88
N PRO A 43 20.05 6.43 4.22
CA PRO A 43 20.60 7.67 3.67
C PRO A 43 22.09 7.88 3.92
N ALA A 44 22.64 7.32 5.01
CA ALA A 44 24.07 7.38 5.33
C ALA A 44 24.92 6.38 4.54
N GLY A 45 24.29 5.44 3.85
CA GLY A 45 24.92 4.40 3.05
C GLY A 45 25.16 3.11 3.84
N ASN A 46 24.49 2.90 4.95
CA ASN A 46 24.62 1.71 5.77
C ASN A 46 23.53 0.67 5.50
N GLU A 47 23.84 -0.61 5.74
CA GLU A 47 22.86 -1.70 5.69
C GLU A 47 21.73 -1.43 6.70
N PHE A 48 20.51 -1.47 6.23
CA PHE A 48 19.31 -1.23 7.02
C PHE A 48 18.37 -2.42 6.94
N PHE A 49 17.88 -2.90 8.06
CA PHE A 49 16.82 -3.90 8.11
C PHE A 49 15.56 -3.26 8.69
N PHE A 50 14.57 -3.07 7.85
CA PHE A 50 13.32 -2.41 8.26
C PHE A 50 12.44 -3.34 9.09
N LEU A 51 12.23 -2.97 10.34
CA LEU A 51 11.23 -3.57 11.23
C LEU A 51 10.30 -2.46 11.70
N GLY A 52 9.21 -2.24 10.96
CA GLY A 52 8.28 -1.14 11.19
C GLY A 52 7.05 -1.55 11.98
N VAL A 53 6.45 -0.58 12.66
CA VAL A 53 5.16 -0.72 13.32
C VAL A 53 4.08 -0.10 12.45
N SER A 54 3.10 -0.90 12.02
CA SER A 54 1.91 -0.40 11.31
C SER A 54 0.88 0.17 12.28
N VAL A 55 -0.04 1.00 11.75
CA VAL A 55 -1.09 1.66 12.55
C VAL A 55 -0.52 2.53 13.69
N PHE A 56 0.61 3.18 13.43
CA PHE A 56 1.23 4.10 14.37
C PHE A 56 0.44 5.42 14.41
N MET A 57 -0.75 5.37 15.02
CA MET A 57 -1.71 6.47 15.04
C MET A 57 -2.17 6.78 16.46
N PRO A 58 -2.22 8.08 16.85
CA PRO A 58 -2.73 8.46 18.16
C PRO A 58 -4.26 8.43 18.27
N LEU A 59 -4.99 8.21 17.18
CA LEU A 59 -6.42 8.49 17.10
C LEU A 59 -7.25 7.39 16.42
N SER A 60 -6.80 6.14 16.41
CA SER A 60 -7.49 5.06 15.69
C SER A 60 -8.58 4.33 16.49
N ASP A 61 -8.76 4.65 17.76
CA ASP A 61 -9.60 3.93 18.72
C ASP A 61 -10.91 4.65 19.09
N TYR A 62 -11.46 5.44 18.18
CA TYR A 62 -12.75 6.09 18.40
C TYR A 62 -13.91 5.09 18.30
N THR A 63 -14.77 5.11 19.33
CA THR A 63 -16.01 4.32 19.35
C THR A 63 -17.25 5.21 19.37
N TYR A 64 -18.33 4.77 18.75
CA TYR A 64 -19.60 5.48 18.77
C TYR A 64 -20.23 5.39 20.16
N VAL A 65 -20.55 6.54 20.76
CA VAL A 65 -21.18 6.62 22.07
C VAL A 65 -22.61 7.18 22.02
N GLU A 66 -23.01 7.77 20.88
CA GLU A 66 -24.38 8.24 20.65
C GLU A 66 -25.37 7.10 20.83
N GLY A 67 -26.43 7.32 21.63
CA GLY A 67 -27.43 6.29 21.95
C GLY A 67 -26.92 5.13 22.80
N ARG A 68 -25.63 5.07 23.14
CA ARG A 68 -24.99 3.96 23.84
C ARG A 68 -24.33 4.34 25.16
N ARG A 69 -24.50 5.57 25.64
CA ARG A 69 -23.82 6.07 26.84
C ARG A 69 -24.03 5.17 28.06
N HIS A 70 -25.19 4.53 28.17
CA HIS A 70 -25.56 3.64 29.26
C HIS A 70 -24.77 2.32 29.33
N VAL A 71 -24.10 1.91 28.25
CA VAL A 71 -23.29 0.64 28.26
C VAL A 71 -21.88 0.86 28.77
N TYR A 72 -21.46 2.12 28.97
CA TYR A 72 -20.11 2.44 29.45
C TYR A 72 -20.16 2.79 30.93
N ALA A 73 -19.30 2.16 31.72
CA ALA A 73 -19.18 2.44 33.15
C ALA A 73 -18.68 3.86 33.44
N TRP A 74 -18.00 4.47 32.48
CA TRP A 74 -17.48 5.81 32.59
C TRP A 74 -17.42 6.50 31.23
N LEU A 75 -18.04 7.66 31.13
CA LEU A 75 -17.89 8.62 30.05
C LEU A 75 -17.87 10.02 30.66
N PRO A 76 -16.77 10.78 30.56
CA PRO A 76 -16.68 12.12 31.07
C PRO A 76 -17.59 13.09 30.25
N PRO A 77 -17.81 14.31 30.73
CA PRO A 77 -18.49 15.35 29.95
C PRO A 77 -17.75 15.65 28.64
N GLU A 78 -18.50 16.03 27.61
CA GLU A 78 -17.96 16.45 26.29
C GLU A 78 -17.25 17.82 26.33
N THR A 79 -17.12 18.40 27.50
CA THR A 79 -16.54 19.72 27.76
C THR A 79 -15.38 19.62 28.73
N GLY A 80 -14.59 20.68 28.86
CA GLY A 80 -13.44 20.73 29.76
C GLY A 80 -12.27 19.90 29.27
N GLU A 81 -11.56 19.27 30.19
CA GLU A 81 -10.30 18.56 29.92
C GLU A 81 -10.44 17.37 28.96
N PHE A 82 -11.63 16.74 28.90
CA PHE A 82 -11.89 15.57 28.04
C PHE A 82 -12.49 15.93 26.68
N ALA A 83 -12.74 17.20 26.37
CA ALA A 83 -13.35 17.63 25.11
C ALA A 83 -12.62 17.06 23.88
N SER A 84 -11.27 16.98 23.93
CA SER A 84 -10.44 16.44 22.84
C SER A 84 -10.59 14.94 22.63
N ALA A 85 -11.17 14.20 23.58
CA ALA A 85 -11.45 12.78 23.44
C ALA A 85 -12.76 12.51 22.67
N TYR A 86 -13.56 13.53 22.43
CA TYR A 86 -14.79 13.43 21.64
C TYR A 86 -14.58 13.94 20.23
N MET A 87 -15.18 13.28 19.24
CA MET A 87 -15.12 13.67 17.84
C MET A 87 -16.48 13.44 17.16
N PRO A 88 -17.04 14.45 16.48
CA PRO A 88 -18.22 14.29 15.65
C PRO A 88 -17.93 13.34 14.47
N SER A 89 -18.88 12.49 14.12
CA SER A 89 -18.84 11.61 12.96
C SER A 89 -20.21 11.59 12.28
N THR A 90 -20.27 11.08 11.03
CA THR A 90 -21.52 10.94 10.27
C THR A 90 -22.57 10.08 10.95
N GLY A 91 -22.17 9.18 11.86
CA GLY A 91 -23.07 8.32 12.65
C GLY A 91 -23.35 8.83 14.06
N GLY A 92 -22.93 10.05 14.41
CA GLY A 92 -23.10 10.62 15.76
C GLY A 92 -21.78 10.87 16.50
N THR A 93 -21.84 11.11 17.79
CA THR A 93 -20.67 11.38 18.62
C THR A 93 -19.82 10.13 18.83
N THR A 94 -18.50 10.27 18.64
CA THR A 94 -17.51 9.23 18.97
C THR A 94 -16.62 9.67 20.12
N PHE A 95 -16.02 8.69 20.81
CA PHE A 95 -15.18 8.93 21.98
C PHE A 95 -13.93 8.03 21.94
N SER A 96 -12.77 8.59 22.26
CA SER A 96 -11.53 7.87 22.41
C SER A 96 -11.20 7.61 23.88
N PHE A 97 -11.34 6.35 24.30
CA PHE A 97 -10.92 5.93 25.63
C PHE A 97 -9.41 6.06 25.82
N HIS A 98 -8.64 5.86 24.75
CA HIS A 98 -7.19 6.05 24.79
C HIS A 98 -6.81 7.48 25.18
N LEU A 99 -7.36 8.47 24.48
CA LEU A 99 -7.11 9.90 24.79
C LEU A 99 -7.52 10.25 26.22
N ALA A 100 -8.75 9.87 26.60
CA ALA A 100 -9.26 10.14 27.93
C ALA A 100 -8.43 9.50 29.04
N ASN A 101 -7.99 8.26 28.85
CA ASN A 101 -7.12 7.57 29.81
C ASN A 101 -5.73 8.21 29.90
N ARG A 102 -5.20 8.76 28.80
CA ARG A 102 -3.95 9.52 28.84
C ARG A 102 -4.12 10.82 29.64
N ILE A 103 -5.19 11.57 29.40
CA ILE A 103 -5.50 12.78 30.17
C ILE A 103 -5.59 12.44 31.67
N ARG A 104 -6.34 11.40 32.02
CA ARG A 104 -6.44 10.94 33.43
C ARG A 104 -5.08 10.54 34.02
N LYS A 105 -4.26 9.81 33.25
CA LYS A 105 -2.96 9.31 33.72
C LYS A 105 -1.94 10.41 33.95
N TYR A 106 -1.92 11.43 33.08
CA TYR A 106 -0.87 12.45 33.11
C TYR A 106 -1.35 13.80 33.69
N GLY A 107 -2.66 13.97 33.94
CA GLY A 107 -3.24 15.20 34.50
C GLY A 107 -3.09 16.43 33.62
N LYS A 108 -2.98 16.25 32.30
CA LYS A 108 -2.80 17.32 31.32
C LYS A 108 -3.50 17.03 30.01
N PRO A 109 -3.78 18.05 29.19
CA PRO A 109 -4.34 17.87 27.85
C PRO A 109 -3.47 16.93 27.00
N TYR A 110 -4.13 16.24 26.06
CA TYR A 110 -3.42 15.37 25.12
C TYR A 110 -2.59 16.20 24.14
N ASP A 111 -1.30 15.87 24.06
CA ASP A 111 -0.37 16.40 23.09
C ASP A 111 0.07 15.27 22.14
N ARG A 112 -0.20 15.44 20.85
CA ARG A 112 0.08 14.45 19.82
C ARG A 112 1.58 14.23 19.62
N THR A 113 2.34 15.31 19.58
CA THR A 113 3.79 15.27 19.35
C THR A 113 4.49 14.56 20.49
N GLU A 114 4.15 14.93 21.74
CA GLU A 114 4.66 14.25 22.93
C GLU A 114 4.30 12.77 22.95
N TYR A 115 3.06 12.45 22.59
CA TYR A 115 2.62 11.05 22.53
C TYR A 115 3.44 10.25 21.52
N GLN A 116 3.61 10.76 20.30
CA GLN A 116 4.39 10.05 19.28
C GLN A 116 5.87 9.95 19.66
N ALA A 117 6.46 10.96 20.29
CA ALA A 117 7.83 10.88 20.81
C ALA A 117 7.98 9.75 21.85
N GLN A 118 7.04 9.66 22.81
CA GLN A 118 7.02 8.56 23.78
C GLN A 118 6.83 7.18 23.12
N MET A 119 6.00 7.10 22.07
CA MET A 119 5.81 5.85 21.32
C MET A 119 7.06 5.44 20.56
N ILE A 120 7.79 6.40 19.94
CA ILE A 120 9.05 6.13 19.25
C ILE A 120 10.08 5.53 20.23
N GLU A 121 10.25 6.14 21.41
CA GLU A 121 11.14 5.60 22.43
C GLU A 121 10.77 4.17 22.83
N ARG A 122 9.49 3.92 23.02
CA ARG A 122 8.96 2.60 23.40
C ARG A 122 9.23 1.54 22.33
N VAL A 123 8.86 1.81 21.07
CA VAL A 123 9.02 0.84 19.99
C VAL A 123 10.49 0.58 19.66
N ARG A 124 11.36 1.59 19.81
CA ARG A 124 12.81 1.40 19.72
C ARG A 124 13.36 0.45 20.80
N LYS A 125 12.90 0.58 22.05
CA LYS A 125 13.25 -0.37 23.12
C LYS A 125 12.80 -1.80 22.82
N TRP A 126 11.78 -1.96 22.00
CA TRP A 126 11.31 -3.27 21.51
C TRP A 126 12.04 -3.76 20.26
N GLY A 127 12.95 -2.97 19.70
CA GLY A 127 13.76 -3.31 18.52
C GLY A 127 13.20 -2.85 17.20
N PHE A 128 12.05 -2.16 17.17
CA PHE A 128 11.52 -1.57 15.95
C PHE A 128 12.29 -0.30 15.57
N ASN A 129 12.41 -0.04 14.26
CA ASN A 129 13.22 1.06 13.75
C ASN A 129 12.54 1.94 12.72
N GLY A 130 11.21 1.86 12.58
CA GLY A 130 10.47 2.75 11.71
C GLY A 130 8.96 2.57 11.81
N VAL A 131 8.25 3.41 11.06
CA VAL A 131 6.79 3.45 10.99
C VAL A 131 6.33 2.79 9.70
N GLY A 132 5.45 1.79 9.81
CA GLY A 132 4.87 1.06 8.70
C GLY A 132 3.58 1.70 8.16
N ALA A 133 2.80 0.89 7.47
CA ALA A 133 1.56 1.29 6.81
C ALA A 133 0.45 1.75 7.78
N PHE A 134 -0.58 2.39 7.24
CA PHE A 134 -1.77 2.89 7.97
C PHE A 134 -1.44 3.82 9.14
N SER A 135 -0.36 4.57 9.04
CA SER A 135 0.13 5.41 10.12
C SER A 135 -0.10 6.89 9.84
N ALA A 136 -0.40 7.65 10.88
CA ALA A 136 -0.44 9.11 10.84
C ALA A 136 0.73 9.66 11.63
N VAL A 137 1.77 10.08 10.93
CA VAL A 137 3.00 10.55 11.52
C VAL A 137 2.97 12.05 11.81
N ASP A 138 3.58 12.45 12.94
CA ASP A 138 3.88 13.83 13.26
C ASP A 138 5.38 14.08 13.05
N MET A 139 5.71 14.89 12.06
CA MET A 139 7.10 15.16 11.71
C MET A 139 7.85 15.91 12.83
N ASN A 140 7.14 16.62 13.72
CA ASN A 140 7.75 17.24 14.91
C ASN A 140 8.22 16.21 15.93
N ALA A 141 7.69 14.99 15.91
CA ALA A 141 8.17 13.87 16.72
C ALA A 141 9.21 13.02 15.97
N LEU A 142 8.99 12.73 14.68
CA LEU A 142 9.84 11.83 13.90
C LEU A 142 11.21 12.42 13.57
N ARG A 143 11.26 13.70 13.13
CA ARG A 143 12.52 14.35 12.73
C ARG A 143 13.55 14.46 13.88
N PRO A 144 13.21 14.96 15.07
CA PRO A 144 14.16 14.99 16.18
C PRO A 144 14.64 13.60 16.62
N ALA A 145 13.78 12.60 16.42
CA ALA A 145 14.12 11.21 16.71
C ALA A 145 14.85 10.51 15.56
N SER A 146 15.00 11.12 14.38
CA SER A 146 15.49 10.46 13.17
C SER A 146 14.82 9.10 12.96
N PHE A 147 13.47 9.06 12.99
CA PHE A 147 12.71 7.81 12.94
C PHE A 147 12.07 7.62 11.57
N PRO A 148 12.58 6.68 10.75
CA PRO A 148 12.12 6.45 9.37
C PRO A 148 10.66 6.03 9.28
N TYR A 149 10.05 6.29 8.13
CA TYR A 149 8.65 5.95 7.92
C TYR A 149 8.35 5.54 6.48
N MET A 150 7.28 4.76 6.33
CA MET A 150 6.66 4.44 5.05
C MET A 150 5.42 5.30 4.83
N ARG A 151 5.04 5.48 3.56
CA ARG A 151 3.80 6.19 3.21
C ARG A 151 3.02 5.43 2.16
N GLU A 152 1.69 5.63 2.15
CA GLU A 152 0.85 5.13 1.05
C GLU A 152 0.62 6.24 0.03
N LEU A 153 0.61 5.87 -1.26
CA LEU A 153 0.23 6.78 -2.33
C LEU A 153 -1.27 7.13 -2.23
N PRO A 154 -1.65 8.38 -2.55
CA PRO A 154 -3.04 8.82 -2.44
C PRO A 154 -3.90 8.36 -3.64
N ILE A 155 -3.89 7.05 -3.96
CA ILE A 155 -4.60 6.45 -5.10
C ILE A 155 -5.65 5.42 -4.69
N ASN A 156 -6.08 5.44 -3.45
CA ASN A 156 -7.13 4.60 -2.88
C ASN A 156 -8.48 5.34 -2.77
N ARG A 157 -9.55 4.62 -2.40
CA ARG A 157 -10.89 5.21 -2.21
C ARG A 157 -10.91 6.31 -1.14
N TYR A 158 -10.15 6.16 -0.06
CA TYR A 158 -10.11 7.14 1.03
C TYR A 158 -9.46 8.46 0.61
N SER A 159 -8.64 8.43 -0.42
CA SER A 159 -8.11 9.63 -1.05
C SER A 159 -9.05 10.21 -2.13
N GLY A 160 -10.26 9.65 -2.31
CA GLY A 160 -11.25 10.12 -3.28
C GLY A 160 -10.98 9.69 -4.72
N MET A 161 -10.26 8.59 -4.94
CA MET A 161 -10.18 7.95 -6.26
C MET A 161 -11.47 7.20 -6.58
N ALA A 162 -11.90 7.26 -7.84
CA ALA A 162 -12.98 6.44 -8.33
C ALA A 162 -12.48 5.03 -8.58
N ILE A 163 -12.93 4.10 -7.76
CA ILE A 163 -12.55 2.68 -7.83
C ILE A 163 -13.48 1.95 -8.79
N LEU A 164 -12.92 1.02 -9.56
CA LEU A 164 -13.69 0.15 -10.43
C LEU A 164 -14.69 -0.69 -9.62
N PRO A 165 -15.99 -0.75 -10.01
CA PRO A 165 -16.95 -1.57 -9.29
C PRO A 165 -16.54 -3.04 -9.37
N GLY A 166 -16.54 -3.71 -8.21
CA GLY A 166 -16.18 -5.12 -8.11
C GLY A 166 -14.67 -5.42 -8.15
N VAL A 167 -13.81 -4.39 -8.23
CA VAL A 167 -12.35 -4.55 -8.14
C VAL A 167 -11.82 -3.67 -7.00
N ARG A 168 -11.58 -4.29 -5.86
CA ARG A 168 -11.17 -3.58 -4.63
C ARG A 168 -9.91 -2.72 -4.86
N GLU A 169 -9.94 -1.47 -4.36
CA GLU A 169 -8.82 -0.51 -4.34
C GLU A 169 -8.08 -0.34 -5.69
N THR A 170 -8.80 -0.49 -6.80
CA THR A 170 -8.23 -0.41 -8.15
C THR A 170 -9.00 0.61 -8.98
N PHE A 171 -8.34 1.61 -9.51
CA PHE A 171 -8.91 2.60 -10.44
C PHE A 171 -8.67 2.17 -11.90
N ASP A 172 -9.40 2.78 -12.84
CA ASP A 172 -9.23 2.54 -14.28
C ASP A 172 -8.04 3.36 -14.83
N PRO A 173 -6.88 2.73 -15.16
CA PRO A 173 -5.72 3.45 -15.64
C PRO A 173 -5.86 3.98 -17.08
N PHE A 174 -6.89 3.52 -17.82
CA PHE A 174 -7.17 4.01 -19.15
C PHE A 174 -8.08 5.25 -19.15
N ASP A 175 -8.73 5.58 -18.03
CA ASP A 175 -9.55 6.77 -17.90
C ASP A 175 -8.70 8.04 -17.79
N PRO A 176 -8.79 8.99 -18.76
CA PRO A 176 -8.05 10.24 -18.71
C PRO A 176 -8.31 11.06 -17.44
N LYS A 177 -9.52 10.99 -16.85
CA LYS A 177 -9.86 11.67 -15.61
C LYS A 177 -9.10 11.09 -14.43
N MET A 178 -8.89 9.78 -14.41
CA MET A 178 -8.11 9.13 -13.35
C MET A 178 -6.62 9.49 -13.48
N ARG A 179 -6.10 9.53 -14.70
CA ARG A 179 -4.72 9.99 -14.95
C ARG A 179 -4.49 11.42 -14.45
N GLN A 180 -5.40 12.33 -14.76
CA GLN A 180 -5.34 13.71 -14.26
C GLN A 180 -5.40 13.73 -12.72
N ARG A 181 -6.30 12.97 -12.10
CA ARG A 181 -6.40 12.89 -10.64
C ARG A 181 -5.14 12.34 -9.97
N VAL A 182 -4.50 11.34 -10.55
CA VAL A 182 -3.22 10.82 -10.03
C VAL A 182 -2.17 11.92 -10.06
N ASP A 183 -2.05 12.65 -11.18
CA ASP A 183 -1.09 13.75 -11.33
C ASP A 183 -1.32 14.86 -10.28
N GLU A 184 -2.56 15.35 -10.15
CA GLU A 184 -2.93 16.38 -9.18
C GLU A 184 -2.65 15.95 -7.72
N LYS A 185 -2.97 14.71 -7.39
CA LYS A 185 -2.74 14.18 -6.04
C LYS A 185 -1.26 14.03 -5.72
N PHE A 186 -0.46 13.58 -6.68
CA PHE A 186 0.96 13.41 -6.48
C PHE A 186 1.67 14.76 -6.37
N ALA A 187 1.29 15.74 -7.20
CA ALA A 187 1.77 17.13 -7.06
C ALA A 187 1.53 17.67 -5.63
N LYS A 188 0.36 17.39 -5.06
CA LYS A 188 0.00 17.90 -3.74
C LYS A 188 0.61 17.13 -2.57
N SER A 189 0.70 15.80 -2.68
CA SER A 189 0.97 14.93 -1.53
C SER A 189 2.34 14.27 -1.55
N ILE A 190 3.00 14.20 -2.72
CA ILE A 190 4.30 13.54 -2.90
C ILE A 190 5.41 14.57 -3.09
N ALA A 191 5.21 15.57 -3.95
CA ALA A 191 6.22 16.59 -4.22
C ALA A 191 6.80 17.24 -2.94
N PRO A 192 6.00 17.54 -1.89
CA PRO A 192 6.56 18.09 -0.64
C PRO A 192 7.45 17.13 0.16
N LEU A 193 7.47 15.85 -0.19
CA LEU A 193 8.22 14.81 0.50
C LEU A 193 9.50 14.39 -0.24
N ALA A 194 9.71 14.87 -1.46
CA ALA A 194 10.78 14.42 -2.34
C ALA A 194 12.19 14.52 -1.74
N ASP A 195 12.41 15.44 -0.82
CA ASP A 195 13.71 15.66 -0.17
C ASP A 195 13.74 15.20 1.31
N ASP A 196 12.77 14.41 1.77
CA ASP A 196 12.73 13.93 3.17
C ASP A 196 13.55 12.65 3.35
N PRO A 197 14.75 12.72 3.96
CA PRO A 197 15.63 11.56 4.10
C PRO A 197 15.08 10.48 5.04
N LEU A 198 14.02 10.76 5.81
CA LEU A 198 13.38 9.77 6.70
C LEU A 198 12.32 8.93 5.99
N LEU A 199 11.85 9.36 4.81
CA LEU A 199 10.90 8.56 4.04
C LEU A 199 11.64 7.40 3.37
N ILE A 200 11.24 6.17 3.72
CA ILE A 200 11.82 4.97 3.10
C ILE A 200 11.27 4.78 1.67
N GLY A 201 9.98 5.00 1.49
CA GLY A 201 9.32 4.85 0.21
C GLY A 201 7.81 4.78 0.32
N TYR A 202 7.18 4.47 -0.81
CA TYR A 202 5.74 4.47 -0.94
C TYR A 202 5.20 3.07 -1.19
N TYR A 203 4.19 2.67 -0.41
CA TYR A 203 3.27 1.62 -0.82
C TYR A 203 2.26 2.19 -1.82
N LEU A 204 1.97 1.47 -2.89
CA LEU A 204 1.05 1.95 -3.91
C LEU A 204 -0.41 1.94 -3.41
N SER A 205 -0.80 0.85 -2.77
CA SER A 205 -2.15 0.65 -2.23
C SER A 205 -2.15 -0.51 -1.23
N ASN A 206 -3.32 -0.84 -0.69
CA ASN A 206 -3.48 -2.01 0.17
C ASN A 206 -4.40 -3.05 -0.46
N GLU A 207 -3.86 -4.22 -0.72
CA GLU A 207 -4.58 -5.41 -1.18
C GLU A 207 -5.59 -5.13 -2.31
N PRO A 208 -5.17 -4.51 -3.43
CA PRO A 208 -6.07 -4.30 -4.56
C PRO A 208 -6.53 -5.65 -5.12
N GLY A 209 -7.80 -5.72 -5.54
CA GLY A 209 -8.42 -6.95 -6.08
C GLY A 209 -8.02 -7.22 -7.54
N LEU A 210 -6.73 -7.22 -7.85
CA LEU A 210 -6.25 -7.39 -9.22
C LEU A 210 -6.61 -8.74 -9.83
N GLU A 211 -6.78 -9.77 -9.02
CA GLU A 211 -7.26 -11.09 -9.41
C GLU A 211 -8.69 -11.10 -9.93
N GLU A 212 -9.49 -10.06 -9.60
CA GLU A 212 -10.87 -9.92 -10.05
C GLU A 212 -11.00 -9.33 -11.48
N LEU A 213 -9.95 -8.69 -11.97
CA LEU A 213 -9.95 -8.02 -13.28
C LEU A 213 -10.50 -8.90 -14.42
N PRO A 214 -10.04 -10.17 -14.59
CA PRO A 214 -10.50 -11.00 -15.71
C PRO A 214 -11.98 -11.36 -15.63
N ARG A 215 -12.57 -11.36 -14.44
CA ARG A 215 -13.99 -11.64 -14.20
C ARG A 215 -14.84 -10.37 -14.31
N VAL A 216 -14.37 -9.26 -13.80
CA VAL A 216 -15.16 -8.04 -13.65
C VAL A 216 -15.14 -7.18 -14.92
N VAL A 217 -13.97 -6.91 -15.52
CA VAL A 217 -13.87 -5.98 -16.65
C VAL A 217 -14.76 -6.35 -17.83
N PRO A 218 -14.87 -7.63 -18.25
CA PRO A 218 -15.75 -7.99 -19.37
C PRO A 218 -17.24 -7.71 -19.10
N THR A 219 -17.67 -7.67 -17.85
CA THR A 219 -19.07 -7.41 -17.48
C THR A 219 -19.43 -5.92 -17.36
N LEU A 220 -18.42 -5.03 -17.35
CA LEU A 220 -18.65 -3.59 -17.26
C LEU A 220 -19.31 -3.04 -18.53
N SER A 221 -19.90 -1.85 -18.43
CA SER A 221 -20.42 -1.09 -19.57
C SER A 221 -19.35 -0.19 -20.20
N GLY A 222 -19.60 0.28 -21.42
CA GLY A 222 -18.69 1.19 -22.15
C GLY A 222 -18.47 2.57 -21.55
N LYS A 223 -19.11 2.87 -20.41
CA LYS A 223 -18.74 4.06 -19.64
C LYS A 223 -17.34 3.95 -19.00
N TYR A 224 -16.80 2.73 -18.83
CA TYR A 224 -15.48 2.48 -18.31
C TYR A 224 -14.46 2.36 -19.43
N ALA A 225 -13.35 3.10 -19.33
CA ALA A 225 -12.31 3.13 -20.36
C ALA A 225 -11.61 1.77 -20.52
N CYS A 226 -11.45 1.02 -19.42
CA CYS A 226 -10.91 -0.34 -19.47
C CYS A 226 -11.78 -1.31 -20.28
N LYS A 227 -13.11 -1.19 -20.21
CA LYS A 227 -14.03 -1.98 -21.04
C LYS A 227 -13.83 -1.65 -22.54
N LYS A 228 -13.81 -0.38 -22.90
CA LYS A 228 -13.53 0.05 -24.28
C LYS A 228 -12.16 -0.42 -24.77
N ARG A 229 -11.16 -0.39 -23.89
CA ARG A 229 -9.82 -0.91 -24.22
C ARG A 229 -9.81 -2.42 -24.46
N LEU A 230 -10.59 -3.17 -23.67
CA LEU A 230 -10.81 -4.61 -23.90
C LEU A 230 -11.47 -4.85 -25.27
N VAL A 231 -12.58 -4.18 -25.56
CA VAL A 231 -13.31 -4.34 -26.82
C VAL A 231 -12.42 -3.99 -28.02
N ARG A 232 -11.61 -2.94 -27.91
CA ARG A 232 -10.64 -2.59 -28.94
C ARG A 232 -9.63 -3.72 -29.16
N MET A 233 -9.04 -4.30 -28.12
CA MET A 233 -8.12 -5.42 -28.23
C MET A 233 -8.78 -6.62 -28.92
N LEU A 234 -10.02 -6.94 -28.56
CA LEU A 234 -10.75 -8.05 -29.17
C LEU A 234 -11.04 -7.78 -30.65
N ARG A 235 -11.43 -6.56 -31.02
CA ARG A 235 -11.63 -6.15 -32.42
C ARG A 235 -10.33 -6.25 -33.23
N GLU A 236 -9.22 -5.80 -32.69
CA GLU A 236 -7.91 -5.90 -33.34
C GLU A 236 -7.50 -7.37 -33.56
N LYS A 237 -7.80 -8.24 -32.59
CA LYS A 237 -7.43 -9.67 -32.64
C LYS A 237 -8.30 -10.47 -33.63
N TYR A 238 -9.61 -10.27 -33.63
CA TYR A 238 -10.55 -11.17 -34.34
C TYR A 238 -10.96 -10.70 -35.72
N ALA A 239 -10.71 -9.46 -36.07
CA ALA A 239 -11.08 -8.84 -37.36
C ALA A 239 -12.58 -8.91 -37.73
N THR A 240 -13.31 -10.03 -37.48
CA THR A 240 -14.72 -10.19 -37.69
C THR A 240 -15.47 -10.59 -36.42
N ILE A 241 -16.74 -10.14 -36.31
CA ILE A 241 -17.56 -10.50 -35.15
C ILE A 241 -17.88 -11.99 -35.09
N GLN A 242 -17.95 -12.65 -36.22
CA GLN A 242 -18.21 -14.09 -36.32
C GLN A 242 -17.02 -14.88 -35.73
N ALA A 243 -15.80 -14.49 -36.04
CA ALA A 243 -14.61 -15.12 -35.46
C ALA A 243 -14.54 -14.93 -33.93
N PHE A 244 -14.88 -13.72 -33.44
CA PHE A 244 -15.01 -13.44 -32.01
C PHE A 244 -16.09 -14.31 -31.35
N ASN A 245 -17.28 -14.37 -31.94
CA ASN A 245 -18.41 -15.15 -31.43
C ASN A 245 -18.06 -16.63 -31.29
N ALA A 246 -17.41 -17.20 -32.31
CA ALA A 246 -16.93 -18.58 -32.25
C ALA A 246 -15.91 -18.80 -31.11
N ALA A 247 -14.96 -17.88 -30.92
CA ALA A 247 -13.93 -17.98 -29.90
C ALA A 247 -14.47 -17.82 -28.47
N TRP A 248 -15.42 -16.88 -28.27
CA TRP A 248 -15.98 -16.56 -26.95
C TRP A 248 -17.28 -17.31 -26.63
N GLN A 249 -17.81 -18.10 -27.59
CA GLN A 249 -19.07 -18.81 -27.47
C GLN A 249 -20.23 -17.84 -27.15
N THR A 250 -20.36 -16.80 -27.98
CA THR A 250 -21.36 -15.75 -27.84
C THR A 250 -22.01 -15.45 -29.20
N ASP A 251 -22.97 -14.53 -29.24
CA ASP A 251 -23.84 -14.22 -30.40
C ASP A 251 -23.96 -12.70 -30.62
N ALA A 252 -22.94 -11.93 -30.37
CA ALA A 252 -22.96 -10.49 -30.59
C ALA A 252 -23.13 -10.13 -32.07
N GLY A 253 -23.94 -9.10 -32.35
CA GLY A 253 -24.18 -8.63 -33.72
C GLY A 253 -23.01 -7.80 -34.28
N SER A 254 -22.28 -7.12 -33.42
CA SER A 254 -21.14 -6.29 -33.82
C SER A 254 -20.17 -6.09 -32.65
N PHE A 255 -18.96 -5.59 -32.94
CA PHE A 255 -18.00 -5.18 -31.88
C PHE A 255 -18.48 -3.95 -31.11
N ASP A 256 -19.27 -3.05 -31.71
CA ASP A 256 -19.78 -1.88 -31.00
C ASP A 256 -20.81 -2.27 -29.93
N GLU A 257 -21.59 -3.34 -30.17
CA GLU A 257 -22.48 -3.91 -29.14
C GLU A 257 -21.73 -4.37 -27.89
N LEU A 258 -20.47 -4.83 -28.03
CA LEU A 258 -19.67 -5.35 -26.90
C LEU A 258 -19.34 -4.28 -25.88
N ASP A 259 -19.37 -2.99 -26.22
CA ASP A 259 -19.09 -1.93 -25.27
C ASP A 259 -20.08 -1.98 -24.09
N ASP A 260 -21.36 -2.15 -24.35
CA ASP A 260 -22.41 -2.15 -23.33
C ASP A 260 -22.95 -3.55 -22.98
N ARG A 261 -22.52 -4.57 -23.71
CA ARG A 261 -22.86 -5.96 -23.44
C ARG A 261 -21.93 -6.59 -22.44
N GLY A 262 -22.47 -7.16 -21.37
CA GLY A 262 -21.71 -7.99 -20.43
C GLY A 262 -21.22 -9.26 -21.12
N LEU A 263 -19.94 -9.54 -21.06
CA LEU A 263 -19.30 -10.71 -21.66
C LEU A 263 -18.98 -11.75 -20.59
N ALA A 264 -19.38 -13.00 -20.85
CA ALA A 264 -19.02 -14.12 -19.98
C ALA A 264 -17.78 -14.84 -20.52
N VAL A 265 -16.79 -15.03 -19.67
CA VAL A 265 -15.55 -15.76 -19.99
C VAL A 265 -15.80 -17.26 -19.85
N LYS A 266 -16.32 -17.92 -20.92
CA LYS A 266 -16.74 -19.32 -20.89
C LYS A 266 -15.77 -20.28 -21.58
N SER A 267 -15.00 -19.80 -22.55
CA SER A 267 -14.05 -20.64 -23.31
C SER A 267 -12.61 -20.44 -22.79
N GLN A 268 -11.75 -21.40 -23.09
CA GLN A 268 -10.32 -21.26 -22.81
C GLN A 268 -9.73 -20.09 -23.59
N THR A 269 -10.17 -19.90 -24.84
CA THR A 269 -9.71 -18.77 -25.69
C THR A 269 -10.10 -17.42 -25.04
N ALA A 270 -11.33 -17.31 -24.53
CA ALA A 270 -11.75 -16.11 -23.81
C ALA A 270 -10.91 -15.87 -22.54
N ALA A 271 -10.56 -16.92 -21.79
CA ALA A 271 -9.68 -16.82 -20.63
C ALA A 271 -8.26 -16.37 -21.02
N GLU A 272 -7.74 -16.83 -22.15
CA GLU A 272 -6.44 -16.39 -22.69
C GLU A 272 -6.47 -14.92 -23.11
N ASP A 273 -7.55 -14.47 -23.77
CA ASP A 273 -7.75 -13.07 -24.11
C ASP A 273 -7.81 -12.19 -22.88
N MET A 274 -8.52 -12.63 -21.85
CA MET A 274 -8.56 -11.90 -20.59
C MET A 274 -7.21 -11.87 -19.90
N ARG A 275 -6.42 -12.93 -19.94
CA ARG A 275 -5.02 -12.91 -19.44
C ARG A 275 -4.18 -11.89 -20.20
N GLN A 276 -4.30 -11.82 -21.52
CA GLN A 276 -3.62 -10.80 -22.33
C GLN A 276 -4.09 -9.39 -21.94
N PHE A 277 -5.39 -9.18 -21.79
CA PHE A 277 -5.95 -7.88 -21.39
C PHE A 277 -5.50 -7.46 -19.99
N VAL A 278 -5.49 -8.38 -19.02
CA VAL A 278 -4.97 -8.11 -17.68
C VAL A 278 -3.49 -7.68 -17.74
N GLY A 279 -2.69 -8.28 -18.60
CA GLY A 279 -1.32 -7.83 -18.86
C GLY A 279 -1.27 -6.36 -19.31
N LEU A 280 -2.10 -5.96 -20.27
CA LEU A 280 -2.20 -4.57 -20.72
C LEU A 280 -2.66 -3.61 -19.60
N PHE A 281 -3.61 -4.06 -18.78
CA PHE A 281 -4.11 -3.28 -17.65
C PHE A 281 -3.01 -3.04 -16.60
N LEU A 282 -2.31 -4.09 -16.22
CA LEU A 282 -1.23 -4.01 -15.23
C LEU A 282 -0.05 -3.15 -15.73
N GLU A 283 0.36 -3.32 -17.01
CA GLU A 283 1.40 -2.48 -17.62
C GLU A 283 1.02 -1.00 -17.55
N GLU A 284 -0.21 -0.66 -17.90
CA GLU A 284 -0.69 0.71 -17.89
C GLU A 284 -0.81 1.28 -16.47
N TYR A 285 -1.33 0.47 -15.53
CA TYR A 285 -1.46 0.84 -14.12
C TYR A 285 -0.10 1.15 -13.49
N TYR A 286 0.84 0.22 -13.57
CA TYR A 286 2.15 0.40 -12.94
C TYR A 286 2.98 1.50 -13.63
N ARG A 287 2.91 1.57 -14.96
CA ARG A 287 3.59 2.63 -15.72
C ARG A 287 3.07 4.02 -15.32
N LEU A 288 1.74 4.21 -15.30
CA LEU A 288 1.12 5.47 -14.91
C LEU A 288 1.55 5.89 -13.49
N VAL A 289 1.48 4.98 -12.53
CA VAL A 289 1.84 5.28 -11.13
C VAL A 289 3.31 5.62 -11.01
N ARG A 290 4.20 4.80 -11.60
CA ARG A 290 5.64 5.03 -11.56
C ARG A 290 6.04 6.34 -12.23
N ASP A 291 5.60 6.56 -13.46
CA ASP A 291 6.03 7.73 -14.23
C ASP A 291 5.53 9.03 -13.58
N THR A 292 4.30 9.02 -13.04
CA THR A 292 3.78 10.17 -12.31
C THR A 292 4.49 10.35 -10.97
N CYS A 293 4.80 9.29 -10.24
CA CYS A 293 5.55 9.40 -9.00
C CYS A 293 6.94 9.99 -9.26
N ARG A 294 7.68 9.46 -10.23
CA ARG A 294 9.04 9.94 -10.57
C ARG A 294 9.07 11.39 -11.06
N LYS A 295 7.98 11.90 -11.61
CA LYS A 295 7.83 13.32 -11.96
C LYS A 295 7.91 14.23 -10.74
N TYR A 296 7.37 13.80 -9.60
CA TYR A 296 7.27 14.60 -8.38
C TYR A 296 8.25 14.18 -7.28
N ASP A 297 8.70 12.94 -7.31
CA ASP A 297 9.65 12.38 -6.36
C ASP A 297 10.55 11.37 -7.07
N PRO A 298 11.74 11.79 -7.51
CA PRO A 298 12.72 10.90 -8.14
C PRO A 298 13.51 10.05 -7.14
N ASN A 299 13.45 10.36 -5.84
CA ASN A 299 14.38 9.86 -4.83
C ASN A 299 13.87 8.61 -4.08
N HIS A 300 12.57 8.57 -3.76
CA HIS A 300 12.05 7.53 -2.87
C HIS A 300 11.54 6.31 -3.62
N MET A 301 11.63 5.15 -2.96
CA MET A 301 11.26 3.86 -3.54
C MET A 301 9.76 3.69 -3.72
N LEU A 302 9.36 2.97 -4.77
CA LEU A 302 8.04 2.40 -4.96
C LEU A 302 8.04 0.93 -4.50
N ILE A 303 7.31 0.62 -3.42
CA ILE A 303 7.38 -0.66 -2.70
C ILE A 303 6.05 -1.43 -2.84
N GLY A 304 5.59 -1.63 -4.07
CA GLY A 304 4.45 -2.47 -4.38
C GLY A 304 3.12 -2.13 -3.69
N ASN A 305 2.15 -3.03 -3.85
CA ASN A 305 0.74 -2.80 -3.49
C ASN A 305 0.32 -3.48 -2.18
N ARG A 306 1.24 -3.99 -1.36
CA ARG A 306 0.89 -4.77 -0.17
C ARG A 306 -0.13 -5.87 -0.51
N LEU A 307 0.22 -6.66 -1.55
CA LEU A 307 -0.68 -7.67 -2.12
C LEU A 307 -1.01 -8.79 -1.11
N GLN A 308 -2.19 -9.36 -1.21
CA GLN A 308 -2.46 -10.62 -0.52
C GLN A 308 -1.56 -11.73 -1.08
N SER A 309 -1.21 -12.70 -0.25
CA SER A 309 -0.34 -13.82 -0.65
C SER A 309 -0.88 -14.62 -1.84
N GLY A 310 -2.19 -14.75 -1.97
CA GLY A 310 -2.84 -15.36 -3.13
C GLY A 310 -2.68 -14.53 -4.40
N THR A 311 -2.88 -13.23 -4.32
CA THR A 311 -2.79 -12.29 -5.45
C THR A 311 -1.36 -12.20 -5.98
N ILE A 312 -0.35 -12.12 -5.10
CA ILE A 312 1.06 -12.04 -5.53
C ILE A 312 1.58 -13.36 -6.13
N ASN A 313 0.94 -14.48 -5.84
CA ASN A 313 1.30 -15.78 -6.41
C ASN A 313 0.87 -15.89 -7.89
N ASN A 314 1.18 -14.88 -8.67
CA ASN A 314 0.87 -14.74 -10.09
C ASN A 314 2.10 -14.26 -10.87
N GLU A 315 2.63 -15.13 -11.73
CA GLU A 315 3.85 -14.85 -12.49
C GLU A 315 3.72 -13.61 -13.39
N GLN A 316 2.60 -13.45 -14.09
CA GLN A 316 2.37 -12.30 -14.98
C GLN A 316 2.38 -10.98 -14.18
N LEU A 317 1.69 -10.94 -13.05
CA LEU A 317 1.69 -9.78 -12.15
C LEU A 317 3.11 -9.44 -11.68
N CYS A 318 3.86 -10.44 -11.18
CA CYS A 318 5.21 -10.23 -10.67
C CYS A 318 6.17 -9.75 -11.76
N ARG A 319 6.13 -10.35 -12.96
CA ARG A 319 6.98 -9.94 -14.08
C ARG A 319 6.67 -8.53 -14.57
N ILE A 320 5.40 -8.14 -14.59
CA ILE A 320 5.01 -6.80 -15.01
C ILE A 320 5.37 -5.78 -13.94
N SER A 321 4.94 -5.97 -12.70
CA SER A 321 5.22 -5.03 -11.61
C SER A 321 6.72 -4.87 -11.36
N GLY A 322 7.51 -5.94 -11.53
CA GLY A 322 8.97 -5.91 -11.42
C GLY A 322 9.69 -4.95 -12.37
N LYS A 323 9.04 -4.52 -13.46
CA LYS A 323 9.60 -3.50 -14.39
C LYS A 323 9.47 -2.07 -13.88
N TYR A 324 8.55 -1.84 -12.93
CA TYR A 324 8.12 -0.50 -12.53
C TYR A 324 8.38 -0.17 -11.06
N LEU A 325 8.62 -1.18 -10.23
CA LEU A 325 8.81 -1.05 -8.79
C LEU A 325 10.30 -1.17 -8.41
N ASP A 326 10.64 -0.69 -7.22
CA ASP A 326 11.97 -0.86 -6.61
C ASP A 326 11.99 -2.07 -5.68
N ALA A 327 10.83 -2.46 -5.13
CA ALA A 327 10.65 -3.65 -4.31
C ALA A 327 9.22 -4.18 -4.42
N MET A 328 9.03 -5.47 -4.19
CA MET A 328 7.70 -6.08 -4.05
C MET A 328 7.26 -6.04 -2.61
N SER A 329 5.98 -5.76 -2.36
CA SER A 329 5.39 -5.88 -1.02
C SER A 329 4.13 -6.71 -1.01
N PHE A 330 3.97 -7.50 0.06
CA PHE A 330 2.77 -8.32 0.28
C PHE A 330 2.52 -8.57 1.75
N ASN A 331 1.25 -8.80 2.08
CA ASN A 331 0.78 -9.15 3.41
C ASN A 331 0.86 -10.67 3.55
N TYR A 332 1.49 -11.16 4.61
CA TYR A 332 1.77 -12.58 4.77
C TYR A 332 1.57 -13.04 6.20
N TYR A 333 0.39 -13.53 6.48
CA TYR A 333 -0.01 -14.06 7.78
C TYR A 333 0.28 -15.56 7.83
N THR A 334 1.35 -15.93 8.52
CA THR A 334 1.80 -17.32 8.63
C THR A 334 2.65 -17.54 9.87
N TYR A 335 2.62 -18.75 10.42
CA TYR A 335 3.52 -19.14 11.52
C TYR A 335 4.95 -19.44 11.07
N SER A 336 5.16 -19.73 9.78
CA SER A 336 6.48 -20.00 9.24
C SER A 336 6.59 -19.50 7.78
N LEU A 337 7.74 -18.97 7.42
CA LEU A 337 7.98 -18.49 6.06
C LEU A 337 8.16 -19.67 5.09
N ASP A 338 7.32 -19.73 4.05
CA ASP A 338 7.50 -20.65 2.93
C ASP A 338 8.61 -20.13 2.00
N LYS A 339 9.79 -20.74 2.12
CA LYS A 339 10.97 -20.33 1.35
C LYS A 339 10.79 -20.54 -0.16
N GLU A 340 10.07 -21.56 -0.58
CA GLU A 340 9.84 -21.83 -2.00
C GLU A 340 8.86 -20.82 -2.61
N PHE A 341 7.84 -20.42 -1.85
CA PHE A 341 6.97 -19.30 -2.22
C PHE A 341 7.78 -18.01 -2.41
N LEU A 342 8.62 -17.65 -1.44
CA LEU A 342 9.44 -16.44 -1.51
C LEU A 342 10.44 -16.48 -2.69
N LYS A 343 11.12 -17.59 -2.91
CA LYS A 343 12.03 -17.77 -4.06
C LYS A 343 11.30 -17.61 -5.39
N ARG A 344 10.09 -18.16 -5.49
CA ARG A 344 9.28 -18.08 -6.69
C ARG A 344 8.89 -16.63 -7.01
N ILE A 345 8.38 -15.88 -6.03
CA ILE A 345 8.03 -14.46 -6.20
C ILE A 345 9.26 -13.64 -6.59
N HIS A 346 10.39 -13.85 -5.90
CA HIS A 346 11.64 -13.20 -6.23
C HIS A 346 12.11 -13.54 -7.65
N GLY A 347 12.05 -14.82 -8.04
CA GLY A 347 12.44 -15.28 -9.37
C GLY A 347 11.60 -14.68 -10.49
N TRP A 348 10.32 -14.44 -10.26
CA TRP A 348 9.43 -13.81 -11.22
C TRP A 348 9.62 -12.30 -11.31
N SER A 349 9.76 -11.60 -10.19
CA SER A 349 9.87 -10.13 -10.13
C SER A 349 11.30 -9.62 -10.34
N GLY A 350 12.31 -10.38 -9.92
CA GLY A 350 13.71 -9.95 -9.86
C GLY A 350 14.01 -8.93 -8.77
N LEU A 351 13.05 -8.61 -7.89
CA LEU A 351 13.13 -7.54 -6.91
C LEU A 351 13.24 -8.06 -5.46
N PRO A 352 13.78 -7.25 -4.54
CA PRO A 352 13.69 -7.53 -3.12
C PRO A 352 12.23 -7.49 -2.64
N MET A 353 11.97 -8.13 -1.50
CA MET A 353 10.63 -8.28 -0.97
C MET A 353 10.49 -7.66 0.42
N PHE A 354 9.36 -6.99 0.64
CA PHE A 354 8.92 -6.49 1.93
C PHE A 354 7.68 -7.27 2.38
N LEU A 355 7.74 -7.88 3.54
CA LEU A 355 6.52 -8.32 4.24
C LEU A 355 5.90 -7.07 4.85
N SER A 356 4.89 -6.54 4.17
CA SER A 356 4.31 -5.23 4.51
C SER A 356 3.27 -5.29 5.61
N GLU A 357 2.78 -6.47 5.93
CA GLU A 357 1.88 -6.73 7.05
C GLU A 357 2.00 -8.18 7.49
N PHE A 358 2.22 -8.38 8.78
CA PHE A 358 2.26 -9.70 9.42
C PHE A 358 2.02 -9.55 10.93
N TYR A 359 1.57 -10.60 11.56
CA TYR A 359 1.51 -10.70 13.02
C TYR A 359 1.69 -12.14 13.47
N TRP A 360 1.97 -12.34 14.75
CA TRP A 360 1.90 -13.62 15.41
C TRP A 360 0.92 -13.51 16.55
N ASP A 361 -0.15 -14.29 16.48
CA ASP A 361 -1.10 -14.44 17.58
C ASP A 361 -0.56 -15.40 18.63
N SER A 362 -0.94 -15.17 19.88
CA SER A 362 -0.84 -16.19 20.92
C SER A 362 -1.91 -17.24 20.68
N PRO A 363 -1.60 -18.57 20.76
CA PRO A 363 -2.61 -19.61 20.67
C PRO A 363 -3.72 -19.51 21.72
N SER A 364 -3.50 -18.73 22.77
CA SER A 364 -4.49 -18.46 23.82
C SER A 364 -5.49 -17.35 23.47
N ASP A 365 -5.30 -16.63 22.38
CA ASP A 365 -6.09 -15.45 21.99
C ASP A 365 -7.05 -15.76 20.82
N SER A 366 -7.14 -17.02 20.40
CA SER A 366 -8.03 -17.51 19.33
C SER A 366 -9.28 -18.19 19.87
#